data_71f8440154fda470b2aeaae6288f5be7
#
_entry.id   71f8440154fda470b2aeaae6288f5be7
#
_cell.length_a   1.000
_cell.length_b   1.000
_cell.length_c   1.000
_cell.angle_alpha   90.00
_cell.angle_beta   90.00
_cell.angle_gamma   90.00
#
_symmetry.space_group_name_H-M   'P 1'
#
loop_
_entity.id
_entity.type
_entity.pdbx_description
1 polymer ?
#
loop_
_entity_poly.entity_id
_entity_poly.type
_entity_poly.pdbx_seq_one_letter_code
_entity_poly.pdbx_strand_id
1 'polypeptide(L)'
;MNHKYLYLLLLFLIVSCQRNVETGPPVLKEMCQRLFPRHAQSFLFELLTDSIDTDRFILESSQGKIRIKGNNRNSLAAGLNHYLKNYCHTHVSWYASETVEMPDVLPEIPQPVYIRSKCDNRFFLNYCTFGYTMPYWKWQDWERLIDWMALNGVTMPLAITGQESIWYKVWTDMGLSDEQVRSYFTCLLYTSDAADDTPC
;
A
#
# COMPACT_ATOMS: atom_id res chain seq x y z
N MET A 1 -22.78 -35.26 -41.04
CA MET A 1 -22.22 -34.69 -39.80
C MET A 1 -23.37 -34.04 -39.07
N ASN A 2 -23.79 -34.60 -37.90
CA ASN A 2 -25.04 -34.22 -37.23
C ASN A 2 -24.96 -32.79 -36.71
N HIS A 3 -25.91 -31.93 -37.08
CA HIS A 3 -26.01 -30.52 -36.64
C HIS A 3 -25.96 -30.35 -35.12
N LYS A 4 -26.33 -31.36 -34.33
CA LYS A 4 -26.21 -31.36 -32.85
C LYS A 4 -24.77 -31.23 -32.36
N TYR A 5 -23.79 -31.80 -33.02
CA TYR A 5 -22.38 -31.70 -32.66
C TYR A 5 -21.78 -30.34 -33.03
N LEU A 6 -22.29 -29.69 -34.06
CA LEU A 6 -21.87 -28.34 -34.45
C LEU A 6 -22.30 -27.30 -33.42
N TYR A 7 -23.53 -27.42 -32.88
CA TYR A 7 -24.00 -26.54 -31.79
C TYR A 7 -23.23 -26.75 -30.48
N LEU A 8 -22.86 -27.99 -30.14
CA LEU A 8 -22.04 -28.29 -28.97
C LEU A 8 -20.62 -27.69 -29.10
N LEU A 9 -20.04 -27.76 -30.30
CA LEU A 9 -18.73 -27.19 -30.60
C LEU A 9 -18.75 -25.65 -30.56
N LEU A 10 -19.81 -25.01 -31.04
CA LEU A 10 -20.03 -23.57 -30.97
C LEU A 10 -20.23 -23.11 -29.51
N LEU A 11 -20.97 -23.88 -28.69
CA LEU A 11 -21.13 -23.58 -27.25
C LEU A 11 -19.79 -23.67 -26.48
N PHE A 12 -18.93 -24.64 -26.84
CA PHE A 12 -17.59 -24.77 -26.24
C PHE A 12 -16.67 -23.62 -26.64
N LEU A 13 -16.78 -23.07 -27.86
CA LEU A 13 -15.98 -21.93 -28.30
C LEU A 13 -16.39 -20.61 -27.63
N ILE A 14 -17.65 -20.45 -27.23
CA ILE A 14 -18.16 -19.27 -26.53
C ILE A 14 -17.68 -19.28 -25.07
N VAL A 15 -17.57 -20.43 -24.42
CA VAL A 15 -17.10 -20.58 -23.05
C VAL A 15 -15.57 -20.37 -22.94
N SER A 16 -14.81 -20.58 -24.03
CA SER A 16 -13.33 -20.45 -24.03
C SER A 16 -12.82 -19.03 -24.14
N CYS A 17 -13.66 -18.02 -24.29
CA CYS A 17 -13.24 -16.62 -24.42
C CYS A 17 -13.54 -15.78 -23.17
N GLN A 18 -13.49 -16.39 -21.98
CA GLN A 18 -13.25 -15.62 -20.77
C GLN A 18 -11.76 -15.24 -20.76
N ARG A 19 -11.44 -14.06 -21.29
CA ARG A 19 -10.18 -13.39 -20.96
C ARG A 19 -10.10 -13.39 -19.44
N ASN A 20 -9.16 -14.15 -18.90
CA ASN A 20 -8.70 -13.93 -17.54
C ASN A 20 -8.20 -12.48 -17.48
N VAL A 21 -9.07 -11.58 -17.09
CA VAL A 21 -8.64 -10.25 -16.64
C VAL A 21 -7.73 -10.56 -15.47
N GLU A 22 -6.44 -10.39 -15.65
CA GLU A 22 -5.49 -10.48 -14.54
C GLU A 22 -6.05 -9.61 -13.44
N THR A 23 -6.57 -10.27 -12.42
CA THR A 23 -7.04 -9.58 -11.23
C THR A 23 -5.81 -8.92 -10.65
N GLY A 24 -5.80 -7.58 -10.61
CA GLY A 24 -4.64 -6.78 -10.21
C GLY A 24 -3.91 -7.25 -8.95
N PRO A 25 -2.80 -6.63 -8.57
CA PRO A 25 -1.88 -7.14 -7.56
C PRO A 25 -2.60 -7.62 -6.29
N PRO A 26 -2.39 -8.87 -5.82
CA PRO A 26 -3.10 -9.43 -4.66
C PRO A 26 -3.00 -8.54 -3.43
N VAL A 27 -1.85 -7.91 -3.22
CA VAL A 27 -1.56 -7.02 -2.08
C VAL A 27 -2.57 -5.86 -1.94
N LEU A 28 -3.09 -5.33 -3.05
CA LEU A 28 -4.09 -4.26 -3.00
C LEU A 28 -5.46 -4.78 -2.56
N LYS A 29 -5.82 -6.00 -2.94
CA LYS A 29 -7.05 -6.65 -2.47
C LYS A 29 -6.98 -6.97 -0.98
N GLU A 30 -5.83 -7.45 -0.52
CA GLU A 30 -5.57 -7.71 0.89
C GLU A 30 -5.64 -6.41 1.70
N MET A 31 -5.07 -5.31 1.21
CA MET A 31 -5.19 -3.99 1.81
C MET A 31 -6.67 -3.55 1.91
N CYS A 32 -7.45 -3.68 0.83
CA CYS A 32 -8.88 -3.37 0.87
C CYS A 32 -9.62 -4.26 1.89
N GLN A 33 -9.26 -5.54 1.98
CA GLN A 33 -9.87 -6.47 2.93
C GLN A 33 -9.58 -6.08 4.39
N ARG A 34 -8.39 -5.54 4.69
CA ARG A 34 -8.04 -5.00 6.02
C ARG A 34 -8.78 -3.71 6.34
N LEU A 35 -8.83 -2.80 5.38
CA LEU A 35 -9.31 -1.43 5.63
C LEU A 35 -10.84 -1.32 5.58
N PHE A 36 -11.50 -1.98 4.62
CA PHE A 36 -12.95 -1.90 4.39
C PHE A 36 -13.51 -3.20 3.80
N PRO A 37 -13.58 -4.27 4.59
CA PRO A 37 -13.90 -5.64 4.13
C PRO A 37 -15.22 -5.75 3.35
N ARG A 38 -16.24 -4.97 3.71
CA ARG A 38 -17.55 -4.99 3.02
C ARG A 38 -17.47 -4.57 1.56
N HIS A 39 -16.53 -3.69 1.20
CA HIS A 39 -16.37 -3.13 -0.14
C HIS A 39 -15.13 -3.64 -0.88
N ALA A 40 -14.35 -4.54 -0.29
CA ALA A 40 -13.08 -4.99 -0.86
C ALA A 40 -13.20 -5.54 -2.30
N GLN A 41 -14.32 -6.19 -2.63
CA GLN A 41 -14.59 -6.76 -3.95
C GLN A 41 -15.13 -5.74 -4.97
N SER A 42 -15.41 -4.52 -4.56
CA SER A 42 -15.94 -3.46 -5.42
C SER A 42 -14.85 -2.74 -6.21
N PHE A 43 -13.58 -3.01 -5.93
CA PHE A 43 -12.43 -2.39 -6.58
C PHE A 43 -11.76 -3.33 -7.56
N LEU A 44 -11.48 -2.82 -8.76
CA LEU A 44 -10.72 -3.50 -9.79
C LEU A 44 -9.40 -2.74 -10.02
N PHE A 45 -8.27 -3.44 -9.87
CA PHE A 45 -6.95 -2.86 -10.07
C PHE A 45 -6.34 -3.38 -11.39
N GLU A 46 -5.75 -2.50 -12.18
CA GLU A 46 -5.15 -2.81 -13.45
C GLU A 46 -3.80 -2.10 -13.61
N LEU A 47 -2.75 -2.84 -13.94
CA LEU A 47 -1.44 -2.24 -14.23
C LEU A 47 -1.40 -1.78 -15.69
N LEU A 48 -0.99 -0.52 -15.87
CA LEU A 48 -0.70 0.03 -17.20
C LEU A 48 0.66 -0.49 -17.67
N THR A 49 0.73 -0.93 -18.92
CA THR A 49 1.92 -1.54 -19.54
C THR A 49 2.74 -0.57 -20.39
N ASP A 50 2.45 0.72 -20.32
CA ASP A 50 3.19 1.72 -21.09
C ASP A 50 4.52 2.11 -20.42
N SER A 51 5.39 2.81 -21.17
CA SER A 51 6.76 3.15 -20.80
C SER A 51 6.92 4.49 -20.08
N ILE A 52 5.84 5.04 -19.50
CA ILE A 52 5.92 6.33 -18.79
C ILE A 52 6.32 6.11 -17.34
N ASP A 53 7.48 6.57 -16.94
CA ASP A 53 8.05 6.37 -15.59
C ASP A 53 7.38 7.17 -14.48
N THR A 54 6.74 8.31 -14.81
CA THR A 54 6.09 9.12 -13.78
C THR A 54 4.85 8.47 -13.22
N ASP A 55 4.74 8.40 -11.91
CA ASP A 55 3.59 7.86 -11.20
C ASP A 55 2.28 8.51 -11.63
N ARG A 56 1.33 7.69 -12.04
CA ARG A 56 0.00 8.12 -12.46
C ARG A 56 -1.05 7.06 -12.27
N PHE A 57 -2.28 7.51 -12.16
CA PHE A 57 -3.43 6.62 -12.13
C PHE A 57 -4.63 7.20 -12.91
N ILE A 58 -5.53 6.30 -13.25
CA ILE A 58 -6.82 6.60 -13.87
C ILE A 58 -7.91 5.96 -13.01
N LEU A 59 -8.96 6.72 -12.74
CA LEU A 59 -10.15 6.23 -12.06
C LEU A 59 -11.35 6.25 -13.00
N GLU A 60 -12.13 5.18 -13.00
CA GLU A 60 -13.37 5.10 -13.76
C GLU A 60 -14.37 4.15 -13.09
N SER A 61 -15.67 4.40 -13.29
CA SER A 61 -16.71 3.43 -12.93
C SER A 61 -16.91 2.44 -14.09
N SER A 62 -17.01 1.15 -13.76
CA SER A 62 -17.21 0.09 -14.74
C SER A 62 -18.05 -1.04 -14.16
N GLN A 63 -19.23 -1.26 -14.71
CA GLN A 63 -20.13 -2.34 -14.33
C GLN A 63 -20.43 -2.39 -12.82
N GLY A 64 -20.71 -1.24 -12.22
CA GLY A 64 -21.00 -1.11 -10.78
C GLY A 64 -19.78 -1.26 -9.88
N LYS A 65 -18.56 -1.29 -10.43
CA LYS A 65 -17.30 -1.34 -9.69
C LYS A 65 -16.44 -0.12 -10.00
N ILE A 66 -15.54 0.18 -9.09
CA ILE A 66 -14.53 1.22 -9.26
C ILE A 66 -13.27 0.60 -9.83
N ARG A 67 -12.90 1.00 -11.04
CA ARG A 67 -11.69 0.57 -11.70
C ARG A 67 -10.60 1.59 -11.50
N ILE A 68 -9.44 1.12 -11.05
CA ILE A 68 -8.25 1.91 -10.81
C ILE A 68 -7.13 1.34 -11.67
N LYS A 69 -6.64 2.14 -12.60
CA LYS A 69 -5.49 1.80 -13.45
C LYS A 69 -4.29 2.63 -13.01
N GLY A 70 -3.11 2.03 -12.94
CA GLY A 70 -1.89 2.74 -12.54
C GLY A 70 -0.64 2.08 -13.13
N ASN A 71 0.44 2.83 -13.30
CA ASN A 71 1.68 2.31 -13.88
C ASN A 71 2.50 1.48 -12.89
N ASN A 72 2.19 1.54 -11.59
CA ASN A 72 2.78 0.69 -10.55
C ASN A 72 1.81 0.50 -9.38
N ARG A 73 2.18 -0.35 -8.41
CA ARG A 73 1.33 -0.68 -7.26
C ARG A 73 1.06 0.52 -6.36
N ASN A 74 2.04 1.40 -6.20
CA ASN A 74 1.91 2.60 -5.38
C ASN A 74 0.94 3.61 -6.03
N SER A 75 1.00 3.76 -7.35
CA SER A 75 0.04 4.56 -8.13
C SER A 75 -1.40 4.03 -8.01
N LEU A 76 -1.57 2.71 -8.01
CA LEU A 76 -2.89 2.08 -7.80
C LEU A 76 -3.43 2.37 -6.39
N ALA A 77 -2.58 2.28 -5.35
CA ALA A 77 -2.96 2.61 -3.98
C ALA A 77 -3.30 4.10 -3.82
N ALA A 78 -2.51 4.98 -4.44
CA ALA A 78 -2.79 6.42 -4.46
C ALA A 78 -4.11 6.75 -5.17
N GLY A 79 -4.43 6.03 -6.25
CA GLY A 79 -5.72 6.11 -6.94
C GLY A 79 -6.88 5.69 -6.04
N LEU A 80 -6.72 4.61 -5.28
CA LEU A 80 -7.70 4.19 -4.29
C LEU A 80 -7.93 5.28 -3.24
N ASN A 81 -6.86 5.84 -2.68
CA ASN A 81 -6.97 6.93 -1.70
C ASN A 81 -7.64 8.18 -2.28
N HIS A 82 -7.35 8.50 -3.54
CA HIS A 82 -8.03 9.60 -4.23
C HIS A 82 -9.55 9.37 -4.30
N TYR A 83 -9.97 8.15 -4.62
CA TYR A 83 -11.39 7.79 -4.64
C TYR A 83 -12.01 7.89 -3.24
N LEU A 84 -11.36 7.34 -2.22
CA LEU A 84 -11.85 7.41 -0.83
C LEU A 84 -12.05 8.85 -0.38
N LYS A 85 -11.08 9.72 -0.63
CA LYS A 85 -11.14 11.14 -0.20
C LYS A 85 -12.16 11.97 -0.96
N ASN A 86 -12.20 11.84 -2.29
CA ASN A 86 -12.95 12.78 -3.13
C ASN A 86 -14.37 12.32 -3.47
N TYR A 87 -14.64 11.02 -3.37
CA TYR A 87 -15.96 10.46 -3.69
C TYR A 87 -16.65 9.87 -2.45
N CYS A 88 -15.92 9.13 -1.61
CA CYS A 88 -16.50 8.59 -0.38
C CYS A 88 -16.43 9.56 0.80
N HIS A 89 -15.72 10.68 0.68
CA HIS A 89 -15.49 11.66 1.75
C HIS A 89 -14.93 11.02 3.03
N THR A 90 -14.10 10.01 2.87
CA THR A 90 -13.46 9.28 3.96
C THR A 90 -11.96 9.23 3.78
N HIS A 91 -11.22 8.97 4.85
CA HIS A 91 -9.76 8.85 4.80
C HIS A 91 -9.27 7.76 5.75
N VAL A 92 -8.12 7.20 5.42
CA VAL A 92 -7.42 6.23 6.27
C VAL A 92 -6.46 6.98 7.17
N SER A 93 -6.53 6.72 8.47
CA SER A 93 -5.55 7.19 9.45
C SER A 93 -4.66 6.03 9.88
N TRP A 94 -3.37 6.27 9.97
CA TRP A 94 -2.43 5.28 10.50
C TRP A 94 -2.45 5.15 12.03
N TYR A 95 -3.08 6.12 12.71
CA TYR A 95 -3.31 6.06 14.16
C TYR A 95 -4.56 5.28 14.57
N ALA A 96 -5.56 5.21 13.70
CA ALA A 96 -6.81 4.54 14.02
C ALA A 96 -6.70 3.04 13.72
N SER A 97 -7.07 2.19 14.67
CA SER A 97 -7.09 0.74 14.52
C SER A 97 -8.40 0.22 13.90
N GLU A 98 -9.42 1.07 13.80
CA GLU A 98 -10.75 0.71 13.31
C GLU A 98 -10.78 0.58 11.78
N THR A 99 -11.75 -0.19 11.29
CA THR A 99 -12.06 -0.25 9.86
C THR A 99 -12.54 1.10 9.36
N VAL A 100 -12.22 1.41 8.11
CA VAL A 100 -12.61 2.66 7.48
C VAL A 100 -14.11 2.63 7.17
N GLU A 101 -14.84 3.61 7.68
CA GLU A 101 -16.26 3.77 7.33
C GLU A 101 -16.41 4.24 5.88
N MET A 102 -17.31 3.57 5.15
CA MET A 102 -17.58 3.86 3.76
C MET A 102 -19.10 3.96 3.52
N PRO A 103 -19.52 4.73 2.50
CA PRO A 103 -20.92 4.76 2.10
C PRO A 103 -21.41 3.35 1.73
N ASP A 104 -22.66 3.01 2.08
CA ASP A 104 -23.24 1.71 1.73
C ASP A 104 -23.28 1.48 0.22
N VAL A 105 -23.52 2.53 -0.56
CA VAL A 105 -23.43 2.54 -2.01
C VAL A 105 -22.23 3.40 -2.42
N LEU A 106 -21.29 2.78 -3.14
CA LEU A 106 -20.13 3.50 -3.60
C LEU A 106 -20.49 4.53 -4.68
N PRO A 107 -20.11 5.81 -4.50
CA PRO A 107 -20.36 6.84 -5.51
C PRO A 107 -19.74 6.52 -6.86
N GLU A 108 -20.49 6.76 -7.93
CA GLU A 108 -19.97 6.61 -9.28
C GLU A 108 -19.03 7.75 -9.66
N ILE A 109 -18.08 7.44 -10.56
CA ILE A 109 -17.18 8.41 -11.17
C ILE A 109 -17.81 8.83 -12.50
N PRO A 110 -18.36 10.06 -12.62
CA PRO A 110 -19.12 10.48 -13.80
C PRO A 110 -18.29 10.49 -15.08
N GLN A 111 -16.99 10.80 -14.97
CA GLN A 111 -16.05 10.84 -16.06
C GLN A 111 -14.69 10.31 -15.60
N PRO A 112 -13.92 9.62 -16.44
CA PRO A 112 -12.60 9.13 -16.07
C PRO A 112 -11.71 10.27 -15.56
N VAL A 113 -11.06 10.03 -14.41
CA VAL A 113 -10.16 10.98 -13.76
C VAL A 113 -8.73 10.56 -13.99
N TYR A 114 -7.94 11.46 -14.52
CA TYR A 114 -6.51 11.30 -14.82
C TYR A 114 -5.68 12.11 -13.85
N ILE A 115 -4.82 11.44 -13.07
CA ILE A 115 -3.90 12.10 -12.15
C ILE A 115 -2.48 11.61 -12.40
N ARG A 116 -1.55 12.56 -12.47
CA ARG A 116 -0.11 12.34 -12.57
C ARG A 116 0.59 12.99 -11.39
N SER A 117 1.56 12.32 -10.82
CA SER A 117 2.40 12.89 -9.76
C SER A 117 3.22 14.07 -10.29
N LYS A 118 3.37 15.09 -9.46
CA LYS A 118 4.23 16.25 -9.74
C LYS A 118 5.67 16.04 -9.24
N CYS A 119 5.88 15.04 -8.39
CA CYS A 119 7.16 14.72 -7.76
C CYS A 119 7.46 13.23 -7.95
N ASP A 120 8.70 12.92 -8.32
CA ASP A 120 9.15 11.53 -8.49
C ASP A 120 9.41 10.88 -7.11
N ASN A 121 9.99 11.66 -6.20
CA ASN A 121 10.32 11.20 -4.86
C ASN A 121 9.42 11.85 -3.81
N ARG A 122 8.77 11.00 -2.99
CA ARG A 122 7.90 11.42 -1.90
C ARG A 122 8.38 10.73 -0.63
N PHE A 123 9.16 11.49 0.15
CA PHE A 123 9.78 11.02 1.37
C PHE A 123 8.82 11.09 2.56
N PHE A 124 8.88 10.11 3.44
CA PHE A 124 8.10 10.09 4.67
C PHE A 124 8.87 9.49 5.84
N LEU A 125 8.59 10.01 7.01
CA LEU A 125 9.17 9.83 8.32
C LEU A 125 10.48 10.57 8.53
N ASN A 126 10.56 11.19 9.70
CA ASN A 126 11.82 11.60 10.29
C ASN A 126 12.35 10.49 11.22
N TYR A 127 13.60 10.57 11.57
CA TYR A 127 14.21 9.50 12.34
C TYR A 127 13.90 9.55 13.85
N CYS A 128 13.51 10.71 14.38
CA CYS A 128 13.12 10.86 15.79
C CYS A 128 11.88 10.04 16.15
N THR A 129 10.92 9.91 15.24
CA THR A 129 9.65 9.20 15.46
C THR A 129 9.85 7.75 15.91
N PHE A 130 10.91 7.10 15.47
CA PHE A 130 11.24 5.74 15.85
C PHE A 130 11.58 5.57 17.32
N GLY A 131 12.10 6.63 17.99
CA GLY A 131 12.44 6.60 19.39
C GLY A 131 11.26 6.84 20.34
N TYR A 132 10.17 7.44 19.88
CA TYR A 132 9.06 7.87 20.74
C TYR A 132 7.85 6.94 20.72
N THR A 133 7.30 6.68 19.57
CA THR A 133 6.04 5.94 19.42
C THR A 133 6.26 4.51 18.93
N MET A 134 7.14 4.36 17.96
CA MET A 134 7.31 3.12 17.21
C MET A 134 8.02 1.97 17.94
N PRO A 135 8.82 2.17 19.00
CA PRO A 135 9.40 1.06 19.77
C PRO A 135 8.37 0.11 20.37
N TYR A 136 7.16 0.62 20.62
CA TYR A 136 6.06 -0.15 21.24
C TYR A 136 5.11 -0.78 20.21
N TRP A 137 5.35 -0.54 18.92
CA TRP A 137 4.49 -1.01 17.87
C TRP A 137 4.61 -2.51 17.64
N LYS A 138 3.46 -3.12 17.40
CA LYS A 138 3.33 -4.50 16.92
C LYS A 138 3.22 -4.50 15.40
N TRP A 139 3.22 -5.69 14.81
CA TRP A 139 3.12 -5.82 13.35
C TRP A 139 1.90 -5.09 12.77
N GLN A 140 0.75 -5.16 13.45
CA GLN A 140 -0.48 -4.53 12.98
C GLN A 140 -0.35 -3.00 12.85
N ASP A 141 0.41 -2.36 13.74
CA ASP A 141 0.66 -0.92 13.70
C ASP A 141 1.54 -0.57 12.49
N TRP A 142 2.59 -1.36 12.26
CA TRP A 142 3.46 -1.24 11.09
C TRP A 142 2.71 -1.50 9.79
N GLU A 143 1.90 -2.54 9.70
CA GLU A 143 1.10 -2.88 8.52
C GLU A 143 0.17 -1.73 8.17
N ARG A 144 -0.47 -1.14 9.18
CA ARG A 144 -1.35 0.02 8.96
C ARG A 144 -0.60 1.26 8.47
N LEU A 145 0.58 1.53 9.01
CA LEU A 145 1.43 2.62 8.52
C LEU A 145 1.87 2.36 7.07
N ILE A 146 2.25 1.14 6.73
CA ILE A 146 2.65 0.76 5.36
C ILE A 146 1.48 0.94 4.39
N ASP A 147 0.29 0.48 4.75
CA ASP A 147 -0.93 0.69 3.96
C ASP A 147 -1.20 2.20 3.77
N TRP A 148 -1.08 2.99 4.84
CA TRP A 148 -1.25 4.43 4.77
C TRP A 148 -0.20 5.11 3.88
N MET A 149 1.07 4.71 3.98
CA MET A 149 2.13 5.22 3.11
C MET A 149 1.85 4.92 1.63
N ALA A 150 1.44 3.70 1.31
CA ALA A 150 1.06 3.30 -0.04
C ALA A 150 -0.12 4.13 -0.56
N LEU A 151 -1.16 4.30 0.24
CA LEU A 151 -2.35 5.12 -0.08
C LEU A 151 -1.98 6.59 -0.33
N ASN A 152 -1.00 7.13 0.38
CA ASN A 152 -0.54 8.51 0.19
C ASN A 152 0.61 8.63 -0.83
N GLY A 153 0.92 7.56 -1.54
CA GLY A 153 1.88 7.56 -2.63
C GLY A 153 3.33 7.77 -2.18
N VAL A 154 3.67 7.44 -0.93
CA VAL A 154 5.06 7.53 -0.45
C VAL A 154 5.94 6.56 -1.23
N THR A 155 7.06 7.06 -1.78
CA THR A 155 8.02 6.27 -2.58
C THR A 155 9.31 6.01 -1.82
N MET A 156 9.63 6.82 -0.82
CA MET A 156 10.87 6.76 -0.05
C MET A 156 10.58 6.81 1.46
N PRO A 157 10.10 5.73 2.07
CA PRO A 157 9.97 5.66 3.52
C PRO A 157 11.35 5.52 4.18
N LEU A 158 11.59 6.24 5.27
CA LEU A 158 12.76 6.00 6.10
C LEU A 158 12.56 4.69 6.88
N ALA A 159 13.38 3.69 6.64
CA ALA A 159 13.24 2.34 7.19
C ALA A 159 14.41 1.97 8.11
N ILE A 160 14.60 2.73 9.19
CA ILE A 160 15.69 2.50 10.17
C ILE A 160 15.27 1.58 11.32
N THR A 161 14.00 1.26 11.47
CA THR A 161 13.49 0.39 12.54
C THR A 161 14.12 -1.00 12.46
N GLY A 162 14.61 -1.48 13.61
CA GLY A 162 15.25 -2.79 13.71
C GLY A 162 16.72 -2.80 13.28
N GLN A 163 17.30 -1.64 12.97
CA GLN A 163 18.69 -1.49 12.58
C GLN A 163 19.63 -1.98 13.70
N GLU A 164 19.30 -1.72 14.94
CA GLU A 164 20.08 -2.12 16.12
C GLU A 164 20.21 -3.64 16.22
N SER A 165 19.17 -4.39 15.94
CA SER A 165 19.21 -5.85 15.97
C SER A 165 20.11 -6.43 14.87
N ILE A 166 20.17 -5.76 13.71
CA ILE A 166 21.08 -6.12 12.62
C ILE A 166 22.52 -5.79 13.01
N TRP A 167 22.78 -4.61 13.56
CA TRP A 167 24.11 -4.23 14.03
C TRP A 167 24.60 -5.13 15.15
N TYR A 168 23.74 -5.46 16.13
CA TYR A 168 24.05 -6.41 17.18
C TYR A 168 24.54 -7.75 16.60
N LYS A 169 23.81 -8.31 15.64
CA LYS A 169 24.17 -9.56 15.00
C LYS A 169 25.51 -9.46 14.25
N VAL A 170 25.68 -8.41 13.46
CA VAL A 170 26.93 -8.22 12.68
C VAL A 170 28.13 -8.09 13.60
N TRP A 171 28.05 -7.30 14.68
CA TRP A 171 29.17 -7.08 15.57
C TRP A 171 29.51 -8.30 16.42
N THR A 172 28.50 -9.06 16.85
CA THR A 172 28.75 -10.35 17.52
C THR A 172 29.37 -11.38 16.59
N ASP A 173 28.93 -11.44 15.32
CA ASP A 173 29.55 -12.28 14.29
C ASP A 173 31.00 -11.87 13.99
N MET A 174 31.33 -10.59 14.18
CA MET A 174 32.72 -10.06 14.08
C MET A 174 33.57 -10.32 15.34
N GLY A 175 33.02 -10.95 16.38
CA GLY A 175 33.75 -11.37 17.57
C GLY A 175 33.68 -10.42 18.77
N LEU A 176 32.82 -9.38 18.75
CA LEU A 176 32.55 -8.58 19.92
C LEU A 176 31.66 -9.34 20.92
N SER A 177 31.92 -9.17 22.22
CA SER A 177 31.07 -9.79 23.25
C SER A 177 29.69 -9.11 23.32
N ASP A 178 28.70 -9.84 23.87
CA ASP A 178 27.35 -9.32 24.12
C ASP A 178 27.39 -8.00 24.93
N GLU A 179 28.23 -7.96 25.97
CA GLU A 179 28.37 -6.77 26.82
C GLU A 179 28.97 -5.58 26.06
N GLN A 180 29.99 -5.81 25.21
CA GLN A 180 30.59 -4.76 24.40
C GLN A 180 29.57 -4.19 23.40
N VAL A 181 28.82 -5.06 22.71
CA VAL A 181 27.84 -4.61 21.73
C VAL A 181 26.70 -3.84 22.41
N ARG A 182 26.15 -4.35 23.51
CA ARG A 182 25.04 -3.69 24.24
C ARG A 182 25.43 -2.35 24.83
N SER A 183 26.68 -2.15 25.21
CA SER A 183 27.16 -0.87 25.72
C SER A 183 27.09 0.27 24.70
N TYR A 184 27.03 -0.06 23.40
CA TYR A 184 26.86 0.90 22.32
C TYR A 184 25.40 1.33 22.12
N PHE A 185 24.45 0.49 22.52
CA PHE A 185 23.02 0.77 22.35
C PHE A 185 22.43 1.45 23.59
N THR A 186 23.16 2.41 24.14
CA THR A 186 22.69 3.14 25.30
C THR A 186 21.67 4.20 24.89
N CYS A 187 20.47 4.10 25.46
CA CYS A 187 19.47 5.15 25.48
C CYS A 187 18.93 5.63 24.12
N LEU A 188 18.27 4.75 23.40
CA LEU A 188 17.56 5.07 22.14
C LEU A 188 16.57 6.24 22.26
N LEU A 189 15.99 6.46 23.45
CA LEU A 189 15.02 7.53 23.70
C LEU A 189 15.64 8.94 23.71
N TYR A 190 16.91 9.06 24.10
CA TYR A 190 17.57 10.35 24.22
C TYR A 190 18.47 10.72 23.03
N THR A 191 18.96 9.74 22.28
CA THR A 191 19.87 9.99 21.16
C THR A 191 19.15 10.37 19.86
N SER A 192 17.83 10.27 19.82
CA SER A 192 17.04 10.53 18.61
C SER A 192 16.29 11.87 18.63
N ASP A 193 16.35 12.63 19.72
CA ASP A 193 15.73 13.94 19.78
C ASP A 193 16.67 15.04 19.29
N ALA A 194 16.38 15.55 18.09
CA ALA A 194 17.13 16.67 17.50
C ALA A 194 16.98 18.00 18.26
N ALA A 195 16.09 18.07 19.25
CA ALA A 195 15.90 19.23 20.10
C ALA A 195 16.82 19.22 21.35
N ASP A 196 17.33 18.05 21.74
CA ASP A 196 18.30 17.91 22.82
C ASP A 196 19.70 17.71 22.24
N ASP A 197 20.41 18.81 21.99
CA ASP A 197 21.83 18.85 21.58
C ASP A 197 22.80 18.30 22.64
N THR A 198 22.33 17.46 23.57
CA THR A 198 23.19 16.82 24.55
C THR A 198 23.63 15.45 24.05
N PRO A 199 24.93 15.29 23.72
CA PRO A 199 25.48 13.98 23.44
C PRO A 199 25.36 13.08 24.67
N CYS A 200 24.79 11.88 24.50
CA CYS A 200 24.91 10.82 25.52
C CYS A 200 26.32 10.28 25.56
#